data_f9fd35b090222e18cdb0d4f19f40c149
#
_entry.id   f9fd35b090222e18cdb0d4f19f40c149
#
_cell.length_a   1.000
_cell.length_b   1.000
_cell.length_c   1.000
_cell.angle_alpha   90.00
_cell.angle_beta   90.00
_cell.angle_gamma   90.00
#
_symmetry.space_group_name_H-M   'P 1'
#
loop_
_entity.id
_entity.type
_entity.pdbx_description
1 polymer ?
#
loop_
_entity_poly.entity_id
_entity_poly.type
_entity_poly.pdbx_seq_one_letter_code
_entity_poly.pdbx_strand_id
1 'polypeptide(L)'
;MATLLVIAAATLVGCVKTYKIQVPSNNLWFGVDAGSQTFEFTANCEWTITKNDNADWYTVSQMSGKNDATLTITVEAMENSDFRGASFVINSPGGHVHRTVFVSQNKLDFDGLYNKVFGVSSVEHWNTDYMDQMIEDSYKLREYDPYDTATGYTMYFLADGTGVQMDHHKDTAVYYVFRYEYNPINQILHIEFESVNDAPENYDPQVLTASDSLFRFIHEYKDHWWERADMRKIGIIHPNAKSVLKQKAIKRKGDEPIFQF
;
A
#
# COMPACT_ATOMS: atom_id res chain seq x y z
N MET A 1 36.81 34.56 -62.57
CA MET A 1 35.48 34.41 -61.98
C MET A 1 35.44 33.09 -61.20
N ALA A 2 35.48 33.15 -59.87
CA ALA A 2 35.43 31.96 -59.00
C ALA A 2 33.99 31.81 -58.50
N THR A 3 33.34 30.71 -58.85
CA THR A 3 31.95 30.37 -58.45
C THR A 3 32.03 29.73 -57.10
N LEU A 4 31.49 30.43 -56.08
CA LEU A 4 31.37 29.94 -54.71
C LEU A 4 30.18 28.98 -54.64
N LEU A 5 30.44 27.71 -54.40
CA LEU A 5 29.42 26.68 -54.18
C LEU A 5 29.00 26.71 -52.69
N VAL A 6 27.85 27.28 -52.37
CA VAL A 6 27.28 27.24 -51.01
C VAL A 6 26.57 25.90 -50.85
N ILE A 7 27.16 24.99 -50.09
CA ILE A 7 26.51 23.76 -49.65
C ILE A 7 25.66 24.08 -48.43
N ALA A 8 24.35 24.15 -48.61
CA ALA A 8 23.41 24.25 -47.49
C ALA A 8 23.32 22.86 -46.80
N ALA A 9 23.94 22.72 -45.64
CA ALA A 9 23.75 21.57 -44.78
C ALA A 9 22.38 21.68 -44.13
N ALA A 10 21.39 20.95 -44.63
CA ALA A 10 20.12 20.76 -43.97
C ALA A 10 20.34 19.89 -42.72
N THR A 11 20.37 20.50 -41.55
CA THR A 11 20.33 19.79 -40.29
C THR A 11 18.93 19.18 -40.13
N LEU A 12 18.80 17.89 -40.37
CA LEU A 12 17.61 17.12 -39.98
C LEU A 12 17.55 17.10 -38.45
N VAL A 13 16.83 18.05 -37.85
CA VAL A 13 16.42 17.97 -36.48
C VAL A 13 15.33 16.90 -36.44
N GLY A 14 15.74 15.66 -36.25
CA GLY A 14 14.80 14.57 -35.99
C GLY A 14 14.06 14.90 -34.67
N CYS A 15 12.77 15.06 -34.77
CA CYS A 15 11.91 15.17 -33.55
C CYS A 15 12.06 13.85 -32.79
N VAL A 16 12.83 13.83 -31.72
CA VAL A 16 12.95 12.66 -30.85
C VAL A 16 11.60 12.49 -30.14
N LYS A 17 10.88 11.46 -30.53
CA LYS A 17 9.60 11.13 -29.89
C LYS A 17 9.89 10.57 -28.51
N THR A 18 9.59 11.33 -27.46
CA THR A 18 9.72 10.87 -26.08
C THR A 18 8.49 10.05 -25.71
N TYR A 19 8.68 8.78 -25.43
CA TYR A 19 7.63 7.90 -24.90
C TYR A 19 7.51 8.06 -23.38
N LYS A 20 6.28 7.97 -22.86
CA LYS A 20 5.98 8.05 -21.44
C LYS A 20 4.92 7.00 -21.09
N ILE A 21 5.19 6.19 -20.06
CA ILE A 21 4.24 5.28 -19.41
C ILE A 21 4.42 5.48 -17.92
N GLN A 22 3.35 5.84 -17.22
CA GLN A 22 3.35 6.03 -15.77
C GLN A 22 2.28 5.12 -15.15
N VAL A 23 2.66 4.40 -14.12
CA VAL A 23 1.79 3.52 -13.35
C VAL A 23 1.65 4.09 -11.92
N PRO A 24 0.46 4.08 -11.32
CA PRO A 24 0.25 4.59 -9.96
C PRO A 24 0.87 3.67 -8.90
N SER A 25 0.89 2.36 -9.19
CA SER A 25 1.53 1.34 -8.37
C SER A 25 2.03 0.23 -9.27
N ASN A 26 3.13 -0.39 -8.90
CA ASN A 26 3.65 -1.56 -9.59
C ASN A 26 3.24 -2.89 -8.93
N ASN A 27 2.37 -2.85 -7.92
CA ASN A 27 1.89 -4.05 -7.22
C ASN A 27 0.35 -4.07 -7.15
N LEU A 28 -0.23 -5.20 -7.51
CA LEU A 28 -1.64 -5.52 -7.35
C LEU A 28 -1.75 -6.71 -6.40
N TRP A 29 -2.42 -6.50 -5.28
CA TRP A 29 -2.61 -7.52 -4.25
C TRP A 29 -4.04 -8.03 -4.29
N PHE A 30 -4.18 -9.36 -4.19
CA PHE A 30 -5.45 -10.06 -4.16
C PHE A 30 -5.50 -11.03 -2.98
N GLY A 31 -6.70 -11.22 -2.43
CA GLY A 31 -6.99 -12.28 -1.48
C GLY A 31 -7.06 -13.66 -2.13
N VAL A 32 -7.41 -14.68 -1.36
CA VAL A 32 -7.47 -16.07 -1.83
C VAL A 32 -8.61 -16.35 -2.80
N ASP A 33 -9.69 -15.58 -2.73
CA ASP A 33 -10.86 -15.76 -3.57
C ASP A 33 -10.63 -15.24 -4.99
N ALA A 34 -11.40 -15.76 -5.93
CA ALA A 34 -11.45 -15.21 -7.28
C ALA A 34 -11.98 -13.77 -7.23
N GLY A 35 -11.36 -12.88 -8.01
CA GLY A 35 -11.75 -11.48 -8.00
C GLY A 35 -11.15 -10.68 -9.14
N SER A 36 -11.55 -9.41 -9.23
CA SER A 36 -11.04 -8.48 -10.25
C SER A 36 -10.76 -7.12 -9.63
N GLN A 37 -9.72 -6.46 -10.12
CA GLN A 37 -9.39 -5.08 -9.82
C GLN A 37 -9.16 -4.30 -11.10
N THR A 38 -9.44 -2.99 -11.06
CA THR A 38 -9.06 -2.06 -12.11
C THR A 38 -7.65 -1.57 -11.90
N PHE A 39 -6.90 -1.43 -12.98
CA PHE A 39 -5.56 -0.88 -13.01
C PHE A 39 -5.49 0.21 -14.06
N GLU A 40 -5.27 1.43 -13.63
CA GLU A 40 -5.18 2.60 -14.50
C GLU A 40 -3.74 3.01 -14.68
N PHE A 41 -3.37 3.42 -15.90
CA PHE A 41 -2.06 4.00 -16.18
C PHE A 41 -2.16 5.04 -17.27
N THR A 42 -1.19 5.97 -17.29
CA THR A 42 -1.10 6.99 -18.34
C THR A 42 0.00 6.68 -19.33
N ALA A 43 -0.25 6.94 -20.59
CA ALA A 43 0.73 6.79 -21.66
C ALA A 43 0.49 7.84 -22.77
N ASN A 44 1.56 8.27 -23.43
CA ASN A 44 1.48 9.14 -24.60
C ASN A 44 1.79 8.41 -25.92
N CYS A 45 1.74 7.09 -25.90
CA CYS A 45 2.14 6.24 -27.02
C CYS A 45 1.22 5.02 -27.17
N GLU A 46 1.45 4.27 -28.22
CA GLU A 46 0.96 2.87 -28.31
C GLU A 46 1.72 2.03 -27.27
N TRP A 47 1.06 1.00 -26.75
CA TRP A 47 1.63 0.10 -25.78
C TRP A 47 1.18 -1.35 -26.03
N THR A 48 2.00 -2.27 -25.55
CA THR A 48 1.70 -3.71 -25.54
C THR A 48 2.01 -4.27 -24.16
N ILE A 49 1.25 -5.31 -23.80
CA ILE A 49 1.48 -6.05 -22.55
C ILE A 49 2.07 -7.41 -22.88
N THR A 50 3.10 -7.79 -22.10
CA THR A 50 3.70 -9.11 -22.15
C THR A 50 3.69 -9.71 -20.75
N LYS A 51 3.12 -10.90 -20.57
CA LYS A 51 3.26 -11.64 -19.32
C LYS A 51 4.69 -12.19 -19.23
N ASN A 52 5.32 -12.04 -18.06
CA ASN A 52 6.70 -12.51 -17.84
C ASN A 52 6.79 -14.01 -17.52
N ASP A 53 5.64 -14.63 -17.28
CA ASP A 53 5.50 -16.01 -16.87
C ASP A 53 4.36 -16.69 -17.63
N ASN A 54 4.24 -18.00 -17.45
CA ASN A 54 3.14 -18.78 -18.02
C ASN A 54 1.99 -18.94 -17.01
N ALA A 55 1.84 -18.02 -16.07
CA ALA A 55 0.75 -18.08 -15.12
C ALA A 55 -0.61 -17.96 -15.83
N ASP A 56 -1.45 -18.95 -15.63
CA ASP A 56 -2.79 -19.08 -16.20
C ASP A 56 -3.88 -18.59 -15.24
N TRP A 57 -3.55 -18.43 -13.98
CA TRP A 57 -4.47 -18.05 -12.91
C TRP A 57 -4.86 -16.57 -12.89
N TYR A 58 -4.26 -15.73 -13.74
CA TYR A 58 -4.69 -14.35 -13.90
C TYR A 58 -4.83 -13.96 -15.38
N THR A 59 -5.70 -13.00 -15.64
CA THR A 59 -5.93 -12.43 -16.96
C THR A 59 -5.87 -10.90 -16.92
N VAL A 60 -5.51 -10.32 -18.06
CA VAL A 60 -5.51 -8.88 -18.33
C VAL A 60 -6.52 -8.61 -19.42
N SER A 61 -7.44 -7.67 -19.22
CA SER A 61 -8.58 -7.43 -20.13
C SER A 61 -8.16 -6.98 -21.53
N GLN A 62 -6.97 -6.37 -21.67
CA GLN A 62 -6.46 -5.88 -22.95
C GLN A 62 -4.95 -5.97 -22.98
N MET A 63 -4.41 -6.51 -24.08
CA MET A 63 -2.97 -6.76 -24.24
C MET A 63 -2.25 -5.71 -25.09
N SER A 64 -2.95 -4.74 -25.64
CA SER A 64 -2.38 -3.61 -26.40
C SER A 64 -3.35 -2.45 -26.49
N GLY A 65 -2.83 -1.24 -26.70
CA GLY A 65 -3.65 -0.05 -26.83
C GLY A 65 -2.82 1.19 -27.17
N LYS A 66 -3.45 2.34 -26.95
CA LYS A 66 -2.83 3.64 -27.22
C LYS A 66 -3.31 4.66 -26.20
N ASN A 67 -2.38 5.50 -25.72
CA ASN A 67 -2.63 6.51 -24.69
C ASN A 67 -3.03 5.88 -23.35
N ASP A 68 -3.66 6.65 -22.49
CA ASP A 68 -4.12 6.22 -21.18
C ASP A 68 -5.07 5.02 -21.28
N ALA A 69 -5.05 4.17 -20.27
CA ALA A 69 -5.91 2.98 -20.24
C ALA A 69 -6.30 2.59 -18.82
N THR A 70 -7.48 1.99 -18.75
CA THR A 70 -7.99 1.28 -17.57
C THR A 70 -8.10 -0.20 -17.93
N LEU A 71 -7.32 -1.04 -17.28
CA LEU A 71 -7.35 -2.48 -17.45
C LEU A 71 -8.14 -3.13 -16.32
N THR A 72 -8.74 -4.27 -16.58
CA THR A 72 -9.25 -5.17 -15.55
C THR A 72 -8.29 -6.35 -15.42
N ILE A 73 -7.77 -6.55 -14.23
CA ILE A 73 -6.96 -7.71 -13.86
C ILE A 73 -7.87 -8.66 -13.08
N THR A 74 -8.04 -9.87 -13.56
CA THR A 74 -8.90 -10.89 -12.93
C THR A 74 -8.02 -12.06 -12.52
N VAL A 75 -8.22 -12.56 -11.29
CA VAL A 75 -7.54 -13.72 -10.73
C VAL A 75 -8.53 -14.84 -10.42
N GLU A 76 -8.08 -16.08 -10.55
CA GLU A 76 -8.81 -17.26 -10.09
C GLU A 76 -8.61 -17.47 -8.58
N ALA A 77 -9.49 -18.24 -7.94
CA ALA A 77 -9.31 -18.61 -6.54
C ALA A 77 -8.01 -19.40 -6.33
N MET A 78 -7.36 -19.18 -5.18
CA MET A 78 -6.14 -19.86 -4.78
C MET A 78 -6.46 -20.90 -3.71
N GLU A 79 -6.44 -22.20 -4.07
CA GLU A 79 -6.93 -23.28 -3.19
C GLU A 79 -5.86 -23.96 -2.34
N ASN A 80 -4.63 -24.08 -2.85
CA ASN A 80 -3.62 -24.98 -2.27
C ASN A 80 -2.29 -24.30 -1.92
N SER A 81 -2.30 -22.99 -1.76
CA SER A 81 -1.09 -22.22 -1.44
C SER A 81 -1.46 -21.06 -0.51
N ASP A 82 -0.49 -20.57 0.25
CA ASP A 82 -0.64 -19.36 1.03
C ASP A 82 -0.19 -18.10 0.26
N PHE A 83 0.52 -18.28 -0.85
CA PHE A 83 1.00 -17.21 -1.71
C PHE A 83 1.24 -17.69 -3.14
N ARG A 84 0.93 -16.84 -4.12
CA ARG A 84 1.42 -16.94 -5.49
C ARG A 84 1.63 -15.54 -6.08
N GLY A 85 2.62 -15.42 -6.96
CA GLY A 85 2.96 -14.17 -7.63
C GLY A 85 3.28 -14.37 -9.10
N ALA A 86 3.00 -13.35 -9.87
CA ALA A 86 3.27 -13.27 -11.30
C ALA A 86 3.51 -11.83 -11.70
N SER A 87 3.87 -11.56 -12.94
CA SER A 87 4.03 -10.18 -13.41
C SER A 87 3.76 -10.02 -14.90
N PHE A 88 3.40 -8.82 -15.30
CA PHE A 88 3.35 -8.42 -16.70
C PHE A 88 4.12 -7.11 -16.93
N VAL A 89 4.51 -6.88 -18.17
CA VAL A 89 5.24 -5.66 -18.56
C VAL A 89 4.40 -4.88 -19.56
N ILE A 90 4.24 -3.59 -19.33
CA ILE A 90 3.69 -2.62 -20.29
C ILE A 90 4.85 -2.03 -21.05
N ASN A 91 4.90 -2.22 -22.37
CA ASN A 91 5.99 -1.80 -23.23
C ASN A 91 5.54 -0.71 -24.21
N SER A 92 6.35 0.34 -24.37
CA SER A 92 6.24 1.28 -25.49
C SER A 92 6.78 0.66 -26.78
N PRO A 93 6.50 1.25 -27.97
CA PRO A 93 7.09 0.80 -29.22
C PRO A 93 8.62 0.72 -29.13
N GLY A 94 9.20 -0.39 -29.59
CA GLY A 94 10.62 -0.65 -29.52
C GLY A 94 11.18 -0.90 -28.12
N GLY A 95 10.33 -1.00 -27.08
CA GLY A 95 10.76 -1.27 -25.71
C GLY A 95 11.53 -0.11 -25.04
N HIS A 96 11.45 1.10 -25.57
CA HIS A 96 12.19 2.26 -25.03
C HIS A 96 11.77 2.64 -23.61
N VAL A 97 10.50 2.43 -23.28
CA VAL A 97 9.95 2.58 -21.93
C VAL A 97 9.19 1.32 -21.60
N HIS A 98 9.42 0.77 -20.43
CA HIS A 98 8.68 -0.39 -19.92
C HIS A 98 8.36 -0.20 -18.44
N ARG A 99 7.26 -0.81 -18.00
CA ARG A 99 6.83 -0.84 -16.61
C ARG A 99 6.40 -2.26 -16.25
N THR A 100 7.01 -2.80 -15.23
CA THR A 100 6.64 -4.10 -14.69
C THR A 100 5.57 -3.91 -13.62
N VAL A 101 4.51 -4.68 -13.72
CA VAL A 101 3.43 -4.73 -12.72
C VAL A 101 3.37 -6.15 -12.17
N PHE A 102 3.45 -6.25 -10.86
CA PHE A 102 3.34 -7.51 -10.12
C PHE A 102 1.89 -7.78 -9.76
N VAL A 103 1.47 -9.03 -9.90
CA VAL A 103 0.15 -9.53 -9.47
C VAL A 103 0.41 -10.59 -8.41
N SER A 104 -0.05 -10.35 -7.21
CA SER A 104 0.20 -11.22 -6.06
C SER A 104 -1.11 -11.62 -5.41
N GLN A 105 -1.24 -12.90 -5.06
CA GLN A 105 -2.32 -13.40 -4.20
C GLN A 105 -1.71 -13.98 -2.93
N ASN A 106 -2.28 -13.63 -1.78
CA ASN A 106 -1.87 -14.19 -0.50
C ASN A 106 -3.06 -14.42 0.42
N LYS A 107 -2.89 -15.38 1.31
CA LYS A 107 -3.85 -15.67 2.35
C LYS A 107 -3.62 -14.75 3.53
N LEU A 108 -4.63 -13.97 3.87
CA LEU A 108 -4.63 -13.14 5.06
C LEU A 108 -5.73 -13.62 6.02
N ASP A 109 -5.39 -13.75 7.29
CA ASP A 109 -6.33 -14.01 8.37
C ASP A 109 -6.63 -12.67 9.08
N PHE A 110 -7.45 -11.83 8.44
CA PHE A 110 -7.81 -10.53 9.02
C PHE A 110 -8.65 -10.69 10.29
N ASP A 111 -9.48 -11.72 10.36
CA ASP A 111 -10.27 -12.02 11.55
C ASP A 111 -9.38 -12.39 12.75
N GLY A 112 -8.18 -12.92 12.47
CA GLY A 112 -7.15 -13.17 13.47
C GLY A 112 -6.69 -11.93 14.24
N LEU A 113 -6.95 -10.73 13.73
CA LEU A 113 -6.63 -9.46 14.42
C LEU A 113 -7.66 -9.12 15.51
N TYR A 114 -8.88 -9.65 15.44
CA TYR A 114 -9.96 -9.22 16.31
C TYR A 114 -9.69 -9.49 17.79
N ASN A 115 -10.05 -8.50 18.60
CA ASN A 115 -9.91 -8.51 20.06
C ASN A 115 -8.47 -8.69 20.55
N LYS A 116 -7.48 -8.29 19.76
CA LYS A 116 -6.06 -8.33 20.11
C LYS A 116 -5.46 -6.93 19.98
N VAL A 117 -4.44 -6.67 20.75
CA VAL A 117 -3.66 -5.44 20.70
C VAL A 117 -2.36 -5.70 19.94
N PHE A 118 -2.10 -4.87 18.97
CA PHE A 118 -0.88 -4.90 18.17
C PHE A 118 -0.07 -3.64 18.45
N GLY A 119 1.14 -3.80 18.96
CA GLY A 119 2.10 -2.71 19.13
C GLY A 119 3.03 -2.61 17.93
N VAL A 120 3.33 -1.40 17.50
CA VAL A 120 4.29 -1.16 16.42
C VAL A 120 5.67 -1.67 16.82
N SER A 121 6.30 -2.46 15.97
CA SER A 121 7.66 -2.98 16.16
C SER A 121 8.67 -2.37 15.20
N SER A 122 8.23 -1.94 14.02
CA SER A 122 9.07 -1.16 13.11
C SER A 122 8.22 -0.34 12.15
N VAL A 123 8.77 0.78 11.72
CA VAL A 123 8.19 1.62 10.68
C VAL A 123 9.29 1.98 9.69
N GLU A 124 9.05 1.72 8.43
CA GLU A 124 9.90 2.12 7.33
C GLU A 124 9.23 3.26 6.57
N HIS A 125 9.98 4.32 6.29
CA HIS A 125 9.54 5.42 5.45
C HIS A 125 10.48 5.57 4.27
N TRP A 126 9.94 5.87 3.11
CA TRP A 126 10.70 6.24 1.92
C TRP A 126 9.88 7.13 1.00
N ASN A 127 10.57 7.81 0.09
CA ASN A 127 9.94 8.56 -0.98
C ASN A 127 10.21 7.90 -2.32
N THR A 128 9.26 7.98 -3.23
CA THR A 128 9.40 7.50 -4.61
C THR A 128 9.24 8.64 -5.60
N ASP A 129 9.81 8.49 -6.78
CA ASP A 129 9.52 9.33 -7.93
C ASP A 129 8.28 8.83 -8.69
N TYR A 130 7.96 9.47 -9.82
CA TYR A 130 6.86 9.05 -10.70
C TYR A 130 6.99 7.63 -11.27
N MET A 131 8.09 6.98 -11.08
CA MET A 131 8.40 5.64 -11.56
C MET A 131 8.26 4.59 -10.46
N ASP A 132 7.75 4.95 -9.30
CA ASP A 132 7.78 4.15 -8.08
C ASP A 132 9.20 3.68 -7.70
N GLN A 133 10.21 4.44 -8.13
CA GLN A 133 11.59 4.19 -7.75
C GLN A 133 11.89 4.94 -6.48
N MET A 134 12.40 4.24 -5.49
CA MET A 134 12.83 4.86 -4.24
C MET A 134 13.89 5.94 -4.52
N ILE A 135 13.65 7.16 -3.99
CA ILE A 135 14.61 8.25 -4.07
C ILE A 135 15.79 7.89 -3.17
N GLU A 136 16.99 7.97 -3.71
CA GLU A 136 18.23 7.75 -2.95
C GLU A 136 18.24 8.59 -1.68
N ASP A 137 18.69 8.00 -0.58
CA ASP A 137 18.74 8.62 0.76
C ASP A 137 17.39 8.97 1.41
N SER A 138 16.25 8.63 0.80
CA SER A 138 14.94 8.86 1.41
C SER A 138 14.55 7.82 2.46
N TYR A 139 15.13 6.62 2.40
CA TYR A 139 14.79 5.51 3.27
C TYR A 139 15.16 5.74 4.73
N LYS A 140 14.21 5.49 5.63
CA LYS A 140 14.41 5.55 7.09
C LYS A 140 13.70 4.37 7.73
N LEU A 141 14.45 3.63 8.54
CA LEU A 141 13.92 2.61 9.42
C LEU A 141 13.89 3.13 10.86
N ARG A 142 12.76 2.93 11.53
CA ARG A 142 12.63 3.11 12.98
C ARG A 142 12.18 1.80 13.58
N GLU A 143 12.90 1.35 14.59
CA GLU A 143 12.53 0.20 15.40
C GLU A 143 11.93 0.66 16.72
N TYR A 144 10.93 -0.07 17.21
CA TYR A 144 10.22 0.18 18.44
C TYR A 144 10.17 -1.10 19.27
N ASP A 145 10.21 -0.95 20.58
CA ASP A 145 9.77 -2.03 21.45
C ASP A 145 8.22 -2.00 21.47
N PRO A 146 7.52 -3.02 20.95
CA PRO A 146 6.07 -3.03 20.90
C PRO A 146 5.41 -3.04 22.29
N TYR A 147 6.18 -3.32 23.34
CA TYR A 147 5.74 -3.26 24.75
C TYR A 147 6.06 -1.93 25.44
N ASP A 148 6.81 -1.05 24.77
CA ASP A 148 7.12 0.26 25.32
C ASP A 148 5.89 1.17 25.25
N THR A 149 5.48 1.69 26.39
CA THR A 149 4.35 2.65 26.50
C THR A 149 4.78 4.10 26.40
N ALA A 150 6.06 4.37 26.13
CA ALA A 150 6.59 5.73 26.02
C ALA A 150 6.74 6.20 24.57
N THR A 151 6.78 5.29 23.60
CA THR A 151 7.00 5.60 22.19
C THR A 151 6.18 4.70 21.27
N GLY A 152 5.99 5.15 20.03
CA GLY A 152 5.25 4.38 19.02
C GLY A 152 3.73 4.45 19.20
N TYR A 153 3.04 3.46 18.68
CA TYR A 153 1.60 3.36 18.77
C TYR A 153 1.12 1.91 18.82
N THR A 154 -0.11 1.72 19.28
CA THR A 154 -0.80 0.42 19.26
C THR A 154 -2.12 0.54 18.54
N MET A 155 -2.53 -0.54 17.90
CA MET A 155 -3.84 -0.65 17.26
C MET A 155 -4.56 -1.89 17.75
N TYR A 156 -5.89 -1.83 17.77
CA TYR A 156 -6.71 -3.02 17.88
C TYR A 156 -7.98 -2.88 17.07
N PHE A 157 -8.50 -4.02 16.67
CA PHE A 157 -9.67 -4.15 15.82
C PHE A 157 -10.75 -4.94 16.54
N LEU A 158 -11.99 -4.48 16.47
CA LEU A 158 -13.16 -5.19 16.97
C LEU A 158 -13.95 -5.73 15.77
N ALA A 159 -14.55 -6.89 15.92
CA ALA A 159 -15.31 -7.53 14.83
C ALA A 159 -16.56 -6.74 14.37
N ASP A 160 -16.91 -5.65 15.06
CA ASP A 160 -18.04 -4.78 14.68
C ASP A 160 -17.64 -3.63 13.73
N GLY A 161 -16.45 -3.65 13.17
CA GLY A 161 -15.95 -2.61 12.26
C GLY A 161 -15.43 -1.36 12.97
N THR A 162 -15.20 -1.42 14.29
CA THR A 162 -14.58 -0.34 15.05
C THR A 162 -13.21 -0.74 15.58
N GLY A 163 -12.36 0.24 15.83
CA GLY A 163 -11.04 0.02 16.39
C GLY A 163 -10.55 1.23 17.17
N VAL A 164 -9.36 1.09 17.75
CA VAL A 164 -8.69 2.19 18.45
C VAL A 164 -7.20 2.15 18.14
N GLN A 165 -6.67 3.31 17.82
CA GLN A 165 -5.25 3.58 17.83
C GLN A 165 -4.90 4.33 19.11
N MET A 166 -3.82 3.93 19.75
CA MET A 166 -3.27 4.62 20.91
C MET A 166 -1.85 5.05 20.57
N ASP A 167 -1.64 6.36 20.49
CA ASP A 167 -0.32 6.95 20.29
C ASP A 167 0.35 7.16 21.64
N HIS A 168 1.55 6.61 21.79
CA HIS A 168 2.32 6.65 23.01
C HIS A 168 3.24 7.88 23.05
N HIS A 169 3.19 8.60 24.16
CA HIS A 169 4.09 9.69 24.48
C HIS A 169 4.64 9.47 25.89
N LYS A 170 5.85 9.89 26.15
CA LYS A 170 6.63 9.63 27.36
C LYS A 170 5.84 9.57 28.68
N ASP A 171 4.87 10.46 28.87
CA ASP A 171 4.06 10.56 30.09
C ASP A 171 2.56 10.53 29.84
N THR A 172 2.13 10.33 28.59
CA THR A 172 0.72 10.38 28.16
C THR A 172 0.47 9.46 26.98
N ALA A 173 -0.78 9.02 26.83
CA ALA A 173 -1.24 8.38 25.60
C ALA A 173 -2.46 9.12 25.06
N VAL A 174 -2.59 9.15 23.73
CA VAL A 174 -3.77 9.70 23.05
C VAL A 174 -4.48 8.56 22.36
N TYR A 175 -5.79 8.51 22.54
CA TYR A 175 -6.64 7.47 22.01
C TYR A 175 -7.48 8.04 20.88
N TYR A 176 -7.45 7.37 19.71
CA TYR A 176 -8.24 7.71 18.55
C TYR A 176 -9.12 6.53 18.19
N VAL A 177 -10.43 6.73 18.27
CA VAL A 177 -11.41 5.73 17.81
C VAL A 177 -11.52 5.85 16.29
N PHE A 178 -11.56 4.72 15.62
CA PHE A 178 -11.78 4.66 14.18
C PHE A 178 -12.86 3.64 13.81
N ARG A 179 -13.44 3.83 12.65
CA ARG A 179 -14.19 2.80 11.92
C ARG A 179 -13.28 2.22 10.86
N TYR A 180 -13.51 0.97 10.51
CA TYR A 180 -12.78 0.36 9.41
C TYR A 180 -13.66 -0.56 8.60
N GLU A 181 -13.29 -0.72 7.33
CA GLU A 181 -13.84 -1.68 6.40
C GLU A 181 -12.69 -2.37 5.68
N TYR A 182 -12.64 -3.69 5.71
CA TYR A 182 -11.62 -4.48 5.02
C TYR A 182 -12.21 -5.11 3.77
N ASN A 183 -11.60 -4.83 2.63
CA ASN A 183 -11.95 -5.46 1.35
C ASN A 183 -11.04 -6.67 1.11
N PRO A 184 -11.54 -7.91 1.21
CA PRO A 184 -10.72 -9.12 1.06
C PRO A 184 -10.26 -9.37 -0.38
N ILE A 185 -10.87 -8.75 -1.39
CA ILE A 185 -10.50 -8.94 -2.80
C ILE A 185 -9.20 -8.21 -3.12
N ASN A 186 -9.09 -6.94 -2.76
CA ASN A 186 -7.91 -6.12 -3.01
C ASN A 186 -7.03 -5.91 -1.77
N GLN A 187 -7.45 -6.44 -0.63
CA GLN A 187 -6.75 -6.36 0.66
C GLN A 187 -6.50 -4.93 1.15
N ILE A 188 -7.35 -4.01 0.76
CA ILE A 188 -7.35 -2.63 1.25
C ILE A 188 -8.15 -2.57 2.55
N LEU A 189 -7.59 -1.91 3.55
CA LEU A 189 -8.25 -1.60 4.81
C LEU A 189 -8.55 -0.10 4.83
N HIS A 190 -9.83 0.27 4.68
CA HIS A 190 -10.26 1.64 4.86
C HIS A 190 -10.34 1.97 6.35
N ILE A 191 -9.65 3.02 6.80
CA ILE A 191 -9.66 3.50 8.19
C ILE A 191 -10.15 4.94 8.21
N GLU A 192 -11.24 5.18 8.94
CA GLU A 192 -11.84 6.49 9.16
C GLU A 192 -11.82 6.84 10.66
N PHE A 193 -11.01 7.82 11.05
CA PHE A 193 -10.92 8.29 12.43
C PHE A 193 -12.12 9.16 12.79
N GLU A 194 -12.61 9.01 14.02
CA GLU A 194 -13.60 9.95 14.56
C GLU A 194 -12.99 11.36 14.62
N SER A 195 -13.75 12.36 14.18
CA SER A 195 -13.31 13.75 14.13
C SER A 195 -13.10 14.30 15.54
N VAL A 196 -11.86 14.31 15.99
CA VAL A 196 -11.38 14.94 17.22
C VAL A 196 -10.14 15.76 16.88
N ASN A 197 -9.83 16.75 17.72
CA ASN A 197 -8.61 17.53 17.54
C ASN A 197 -7.38 16.62 17.55
N ASP A 198 -6.48 16.83 16.62
CA ASP A 198 -5.23 16.09 16.44
C ASP A 198 -5.43 14.59 16.05
N ALA A 199 -6.61 14.17 15.58
CA ALA A 199 -6.79 12.82 15.03
C ALA A 199 -5.90 12.61 13.79
N PRO A 200 -5.38 11.39 13.58
CA PRO A 200 -4.74 11.03 12.33
C PRO A 200 -5.67 11.28 11.13
N GLU A 201 -5.10 11.52 9.96
CA GLU A 201 -5.86 11.56 8.71
C GLU A 201 -6.41 10.16 8.40
N ASN A 202 -7.56 10.12 7.73
CA ASN A 202 -8.10 8.86 7.21
C ASN A 202 -7.17 8.31 6.14
N TYR A 203 -7.01 7.01 6.07
CA TYR A 203 -6.12 6.37 5.10
C TYR A 203 -6.58 4.96 4.72
N ASP A 204 -6.09 4.50 3.57
CA ASP A 204 -6.44 3.24 2.94
C ASP A 204 -5.20 2.34 2.81
N PRO A 205 -4.69 1.74 3.90
CA PRO A 205 -3.50 0.92 3.81
C PRO A 205 -3.77 -0.40 3.09
N GLN A 206 -2.81 -0.80 2.26
CA GLN A 206 -2.71 -2.14 1.72
C GLN A 206 -2.23 -3.08 2.81
N VAL A 207 -3.04 -4.05 3.19
CA VAL A 207 -2.66 -5.08 4.16
C VAL A 207 -1.76 -6.10 3.48
N LEU A 208 -0.56 -6.30 4.01
CA LEU A 208 0.43 -7.26 3.50
C LEU A 208 0.46 -8.55 4.31
N THR A 209 0.17 -8.46 5.60
CA THR A 209 0.08 -9.61 6.49
C THR A 209 -0.95 -9.33 7.58
N ALA A 210 -1.85 -10.26 7.80
CA ALA A 210 -2.77 -10.28 8.91
C ALA A 210 -2.83 -11.69 9.48
N SER A 211 -2.57 -11.82 10.78
CA SER A 211 -2.63 -13.07 11.53
C SER A 211 -2.90 -12.79 13.00
N ASP A 212 -2.99 -13.82 13.81
CA ASP A 212 -3.16 -13.69 15.25
C ASP A 212 -1.94 -13.13 16.00
N SER A 213 -0.81 -12.93 15.31
CA SER A 213 0.47 -12.52 15.91
C SER A 213 1.15 -11.35 15.21
N LEU A 214 0.84 -11.10 13.94
CA LEU A 214 1.47 -10.09 13.12
C LEU A 214 0.44 -9.37 12.27
N PHE A 215 0.50 -8.05 12.28
CA PHE A 215 -0.20 -7.16 11.36
C PHE A 215 0.82 -6.29 10.65
N ARG A 216 0.83 -6.32 9.32
CA ARG A 216 1.72 -5.52 8.48
C ARG A 216 0.91 -4.85 7.40
N PHE A 217 1.16 -3.58 7.20
CA PHE A 217 0.52 -2.81 6.14
C PHE A 217 1.48 -1.81 5.52
N ILE A 218 1.09 -1.29 4.35
CA ILE A 218 1.80 -0.24 3.62
C ILE A 218 0.78 0.78 3.12
N HIS A 219 1.12 2.05 3.16
CA HIS A 219 0.32 3.10 2.54
C HIS A 219 1.17 4.27 2.06
N GLU A 220 0.65 4.99 1.07
CA GLU A 220 1.15 6.30 0.69
C GLU A 220 0.41 7.34 1.53
N TYR A 221 1.13 8.14 2.30
CA TYR A 221 0.49 9.11 3.18
C TYR A 221 0.59 10.54 2.66
N LYS A 222 1.55 10.85 1.77
CA LYS A 222 1.69 12.19 1.19
C LYS A 222 2.72 12.21 0.06
N ASP A 223 2.37 12.82 -1.10
CA ASP A 223 3.32 13.22 -2.16
C ASP A 223 4.42 12.17 -2.45
N HIS A 224 4.01 10.93 -2.72
CA HIS A 224 4.91 9.79 -2.95
C HIS A 224 5.75 9.37 -1.72
N TRP A 225 5.38 9.81 -0.53
CA TRP A 225 5.91 9.26 0.71
C TRP A 225 5.12 8.03 1.14
N TRP A 226 5.86 6.96 1.35
CA TRP A 226 5.33 5.66 1.76
C TRP A 226 5.72 5.33 3.18
N GLU A 227 4.82 4.64 3.85
CA GLU A 227 5.04 4.04 5.16
C GLU A 227 4.72 2.55 5.08
N ARG A 228 5.61 1.71 5.64
CA ARG A 228 5.32 0.31 5.96
C ARG A 228 5.46 0.12 7.45
N ALA A 229 4.41 -0.33 8.11
CA ALA A 229 4.41 -0.63 9.52
C ALA A 229 4.31 -2.13 9.78
N ASP A 230 5.16 -2.63 10.65
CA ASP A 230 5.11 -3.97 11.22
C ASP A 230 4.62 -3.87 12.66
N MET A 231 3.55 -4.57 12.98
CA MET A 231 2.96 -4.57 14.32
C MET A 231 2.86 -5.98 14.86
N ARG A 232 3.28 -6.17 16.10
CA ARG A 232 3.24 -7.47 16.78
C ARG A 232 2.17 -7.50 17.84
N LYS A 233 1.53 -8.65 18.00
CA LYS A 233 0.58 -8.86 19.10
C LYS A 233 1.29 -8.70 20.43
N ILE A 234 0.74 -7.83 21.29
CA ILE A 234 1.25 -7.56 22.63
C ILE A 234 0.26 -7.93 23.74
N GLY A 235 -1.01 -8.11 23.41
CA GLY A 235 -2.01 -8.46 24.42
C GLY A 235 -3.39 -8.72 23.84
N ILE A 236 -4.35 -8.98 24.75
CA ILE A 236 -5.76 -9.14 24.46
C ILE A 236 -6.49 -8.00 25.14
N ILE A 237 -7.45 -7.37 24.46
CA ILE A 237 -8.26 -6.29 25.02
C ILE A 237 -9.08 -6.82 26.19
N HIS A 238 -9.01 -6.08 27.29
CA HIS A 238 -9.92 -6.33 28.43
C HIS A 238 -11.38 -6.13 27.98
N PRO A 239 -12.33 -7.01 28.36
CA PRO A 239 -13.72 -6.91 27.91
C PRO A 239 -14.39 -5.55 28.19
N ASN A 240 -13.99 -4.89 29.28
CA ASN A 240 -14.50 -3.57 29.66
C ASN A 240 -13.83 -2.40 28.91
N ALA A 241 -12.72 -2.63 28.22
CA ALA A 241 -12.01 -1.57 27.48
C ALA A 241 -12.88 -0.99 26.38
N LYS A 242 -13.73 -1.80 25.74
CA LYS A 242 -14.68 -1.34 24.72
C LYS A 242 -15.60 -0.21 25.21
N SER A 243 -16.07 -0.25 26.45
CA SER A 243 -16.95 0.80 27.00
C SER A 243 -16.16 2.08 27.30
N VAL A 244 -14.93 1.96 27.75
CA VAL A 244 -14.04 3.09 28.04
C VAL A 244 -13.60 3.78 26.75
N LEU A 245 -13.28 3.00 25.73
CA LEU A 245 -12.78 3.49 24.44
C LEU A 245 -13.87 4.14 23.58
N LYS A 246 -15.12 3.69 23.71
CA LYS A 246 -16.26 4.35 23.07
C LYS A 246 -16.56 5.75 23.64
N GLN A 247 -15.93 6.14 24.74
CA GLN A 247 -16.27 7.40 25.40
C GLN A 247 -15.51 8.62 24.90
N LYS A 248 -14.46 8.53 24.09
CA LYS A 248 -13.75 9.62 23.39
C LYS A 248 -12.25 9.31 23.25
N ALA A 249 -11.63 9.81 22.21
CA ALA A 249 -10.20 10.04 22.16
C ALA A 249 -9.81 10.94 23.34
N ILE A 250 -9.04 10.44 24.28
CA ILE A 250 -8.73 11.15 25.52
C ILE A 250 -7.21 11.11 25.69
N LYS A 251 -6.60 12.27 25.95
CA LYS A 251 -5.23 12.30 26.49
C LYS A 251 -5.27 11.71 27.90
N ARG A 252 -4.55 10.61 28.14
CA ARG A 252 -4.41 9.98 29.44
C ARG A 252 -2.97 9.99 29.87
N LYS A 253 -2.78 9.96 31.20
CA LYS A 253 -1.46 9.63 31.74
C LYS A 253 -1.19 8.14 31.55
N GLY A 254 0.06 7.79 31.16
CA GLY A 254 0.48 6.47 30.74
C GLY A 254 0.40 5.33 31.76
N ASP A 255 -0.10 5.58 32.97
CA ASP A 255 -0.18 4.63 34.08
C ASP A 255 -1.56 3.94 34.21
N GLU A 256 -2.49 4.18 33.30
CA GLU A 256 -3.77 3.47 33.27
C GLU A 256 -3.80 2.44 32.12
N PRO A 257 -3.34 1.21 32.33
CA PRO A 257 -3.38 0.18 31.29
C PRO A 257 -4.83 -0.16 30.94
N ILE A 258 -5.20 0.07 29.69
CA ILE A 258 -6.49 -0.34 29.14
C ILE A 258 -6.42 -1.81 28.73
N PHE A 259 -5.21 -2.35 28.60
CA PHE A 259 -4.93 -3.69 28.09
C PHE A 259 -4.33 -4.57 29.18
N GLN A 260 -4.71 -5.84 29.19
CA GLN A 260 -3.98 -6.89 29.91
C GLN A 260 -2.96 -7.49 28.94
N PHE A 261 -1.71 -7.39 29.26
CA PHE A 261 -0.60 -8.00 28.52
C PHE A 261 -0.37 -9.44 28.98
#